data_e3acac8f1197d7e743d75f08eb0df5d9
#
_entry.id   e3acac8f1197d7e743d75f08eb0df5d9
#
_cell.length_a   1.000
_cell.length_b   1.000
_cell.length_c   1.000
_cell.angle_alpha   90.00
_cell.angle_beta   90.00
_cell.angle_gamma   90.00
#
_symmetry.space_group_name_H-M   'P 1'
#
loop_
_entity.id
_entity.type
_entity.pdbx_description
1 polymer ?
#
loop_
_entity_poly.entity_id
_entity_poly.type
_entity_poly.pdbx_seq_one_letter_code
_entity_poly.pdbx_strand_id
1 'polypeptide(L)'
;MIASLVYHPEFSFYSENLLPNHFFNKENRYIYAAICNLAQRGVQHIDPYSILQSLQSQEATAKYADEITVAQLNDFFDTSDSLARHTVEDYKLCVDNVIDAAFRRDALQSLKKCEAMCFNESIKDIEQQIYRSLDDVMMEFSATTEVPAYKDVIDECWAEIEGRQGSGYAGIPFKFPALNDYATIERGELFIFGAEQKQGKSMMLLNCAVDLLQHDYAVLYLDSELNTRLFTARILAHLTGIEYKRLTSGNYSEEEERRIIEAKEWLKTRKFTHLYIPTFDQHSIYTAVKKVNHTQ
;
A
#
# COMPACT_ATOMS: atom_id res chain seq x y z
N MET A 1 4.77 -16.84 25.62
CA MET A 1 5.22 -15.55 25.09
C MET A 1 5.11 -14.44 26.14
N ILE A 2 3.90 -14.01 26.62
CA ILE A 2 3.78 -12.93 27.64
C ILE A 2 4.56 -13.28 28.92
N ALA A 3 4.48 -14.51 29.40
CA ALA A 3 5.23 -14.96 30.58
C ALA A 3 6.75 -14.88 30.38
N SER A 4 7.26 -15.09 29.15
CA SER A 4 8.69 -14.92 28.88
C SER A 4 9.15 -13.47 29.03
N LEU A 5 8.28 -12.49 28.74
CA LEU A 5 8.58 -11.06 28.90
C LEU A 5 8.70 -10.62 30.38
N VAL A 6 8.11 -11.37 31.29
CA VAL A 6 8.25 -11.10 32.72
C VAL A 6 9.68 -11.33 33.19
N TYR A 7 10.36 -12.36 32.68
CA TYR A 7 11.75 -12.69 33.00
C TYR A 7 12.75 -11.98 32.09
N HIS A 8 12.37 -11.76 30.85
CA HIS A 8 13.20 -11.18 29.80
C HIS A 8 12.48 -9.97 29.17
N PRO A 9 12.33 -8.84 29.88
CA PRO A 9 11.68 -7.65 29.37
C PRO A 9 12.31 -7.14 28.06
N GLU A 10 13.63 -7.37 27.89
CA GLU A 10 14.39 -7.04 26.69
C GLU A 10 13.90 -7.77 25.44
N PHE A 11 13.20 -8.91 25.57
CA PHE A 11 12.63 -9.61 24.41
C PHE A 11 11.51 -8.80 23.74
N SER A 12 10.93 -7.80 24.39
CA SER A 12 9.96 -6.89 23.78
C SER A 12 10.50 -6.18 22.53
N PHE A 13 11.82 -5.97 22.44
CA PHE A 13 12.45 -5.39 21.25
C PHE A 13 12.41 -6.31 20.02
N TYR A 14 12.16 -7.61 20.22
CA TYR A 14 12.01 -8.58 19.12
C TYR A 14 10.55 -8.83 18.74
N SER A 15 9.63 -8.01 19.20
CA SER A 15 8.20 -8.10 18.91
C SER A 15 7.59 -6.78 18.41
N GLU A 16 8.37 -6.00 17.65
CA GLU A 16 7.94 -4.68 17.13
C GLU A 16 6.67 -4.77 16.29
N ASN A 17 6.48 -5.89 15.58
CA ASN A 17 5.33 -6.12 14.72
C ASN A 17 4.12 -6.73 15.47
N LEU A 18 4.28 -7.05 16.75
CA LEU A 18 3.20 -7.62 17.55
C LEU A 18 2.43 -6.51 18.25
N LEU A 19 1.18 -6.34 17.85
CA LEU A 19 0.30 -5.36 18.46
C LEU A 19 -0.59 -6.00 19.54
N PRO A 20 -1.03 -5.23 20.56
CA PRO A 20 -1.92 -5.76 21.60
C PRO A 20 -3.22 -6.36 21.05
N ASN A 21 -3.77 -5.84 19.95
CA ASN A 21 -4.99 -6.35 19.30
C ASN A 21 -4.80 -7.71 18.63
N HIS A 22 -3.58 -8.18 18.40
CA HIS A 22 -3.31 -9.53 17.90
C HIS A 22 -3.72 -10.60 18.92
N PHE A 23 -3.76 -10.30 20.21
CA PHE A 23 -4.25 -11.23 21.20
C PHE A 23 -5.77 -11.33 21.19
N PHE A 24 -6.30 -12.56 21.19
CA PHE A 24 -7.73 -12.81 21.24
C PHE A 24 -8.34 -12.37 22.58
N ASN A 25 -7.68 -12.76 23.69
CA ASN A 25 -8.13 -12.44 25.03
C ASN A 25 -7.81 -10.97 25.37
N LYS A 26 -8.81 -10.21 25.82
CA LYS A 26 -8.66 -8.80 26.19
C LYS A 26 -7.66 -8.60 27.34
N GLU A 27 -7.65 -9.47 28.33
CA GLU A 27 -6.73 -9.42 29.46
C GLU A 27 -5.28 -9.50 28.95
N ASN A 28 -4.99 -10.45 28.07
CA ASN A 28 -3.67 -10.60 27.46
C ASN A 28 -3.23 -9.36 26.68
N ARG A 29 -4.16 -8.67 26.00
CA ARG A 29 -3.87 -7.41 25.30
C ARG A 29 -3.32 -6.36 26.23
N TYR A 30 -3.99 -6.17 27.37
CA TYR A 30 -3.61 -5.14 28.33
C TYR A 30 -2.35 -5.51 29.10
N ILE A 31 -2.21 -6.76 29.51
CA ILE A 31 -1.01 -7.27 30.18
C ILE A 31 0.22 -7.09 29.27
N TYR A 32 0.10 -7.51 27.99
CA TYR A 32 1.18 -7.33 27.02
C TYR A 32 1.56 -5.85 26.84
N ALA A 33 0.56 -4.97 26.63
CA ALA A 33 0.80 -3.54 26.48
C ALA A 33 1.48 -2.92 27.73
N ALA A 34 1.07 -3.32 28.93
CA ALA A 34 1.66 -2.85 30.16
C ALA A 34 3.12 -3.31 30.31
N ILE A 35 3.41 -4.57 30.00
CA ILE A 35 4.78 -5.11 30.05
C ILE A 35 5.69 -4.40 29.03
N CYS A 36 5.24 -4.21 27.80
CA CYS A 36 6.01 -3.47 26.78
C CYS A 36 6.29 -2.02 27.22
N ASN A 37 5.32 -1.35 27.84
CA ASN A 37 5.52 0.00 28.37
C ASN A 37 6.55 0.03 29.50
N LEU A 38 6.51 -0.94 30.42
CA LEU A 38 7.50 -1.06 31.49
C LEU A 38 8.91 -1.34 30.93
N ALA A 39 9.02 -2.24 29.96
CA ALA A 39 10.28 -2.55 29.30
C ALA A 39 10.88 -1.31 28.59
N GLN A 40 10.06 -0.54 27.87
CA GLN A 40 10.49 0.72 27.23
C GLN A 40 10.96 1.78 28.24
N ARG A 41 10.41 1.77 29.45
CA ARG A 41 10.88 2.63 30.55
C ARG A 41 12.15 2.11 31.24
N GLY A 42 12.70 0.98 30.82
CA GLY A 42 13.92 0.38 31.34
C GLY A 42 13.73 -0.39 32.66
N VAL A 43 12.49 -0.81 32.96
CA VAL A 43 12.22 -1.62 34.18
C VAL A 43 12.73 -3.04 33.92
N GLN A 44 13.69 -3.47 34.73
CA GLN A 44 14.34 -4.79 34.63
C GLN A 44 13.58 -5.90 35.38
N HIS A 45 12.83 -5.54 36.40
CA HIS A 45 12.03 -6.49 37.17
C HIS A 45 10.56 -6.09 37.08
N ILE A 46 9.78 -6.94 36.41
CA ILE A 46 8.36 -6.76 36.27
C ILE A 46 7.65 -7.68 37.27
N ASP A 47 6.81 -7.09 38.10
CA ASP A 47 5.98 -7.78 39.08
C ASP A 47 4.48 -7.45 38.87
N PRO A 48 3.54 -8.21 39.50
CA PRO A 48 2.11 -7.96 39.35
C PRO A 48 1.67 -6.54 39.68
N TYR A 49 2.29 -5.89 40.63
CA TYR A 49 1.93 -4.54 41.05
C TYR A 49 2.39 -3.50 40.03
N SER A 50 3.59 -3.67 39.46
CA SER A 50 4.11 -2.79 38.43
C SER A 50 3.26 -2.84 37.19
N ILE A 51 2.73 -4.02 36.79
CA ILE A 51 1.78 -4.19 35.68
C ILE A 51 0.49 -3.42 35.97
N LEU A 52 -0.13 -3.62 37.15
CA LEU A 52 -1.35 -2.91 37.53
C LEU A 52 -1.14 -1.40 37.59
N GLN A 53 -0.04 -0.94 38.12
CA GLN A 53 0.31 0.48 38.16
C GLN A 53 0.48 1.05 36.76
N SER A 54 1.13 0.29 35.84
CA SER A 54 1.26 0.69 34.45
C SER A 54 -0.10 0.84 33.77
N LEU A 55 -1.02 -0.09 34.00
CA LEU A 55 -2.40 -0.03 33.47
C LEU A 55 -3.16 1.18 34.02
N GLN A 56 -3.07 1.45 35.32
CA GLN A 56 -3.73 2.59 35.97
C GLN A 56 -3.18 3.95 35.52
N SER A 57 -1.91 3.99 35.16
CA SER A 57 -1.25 5.24 34.75
C SER A 57 -1.65 5.75 33.35
N GLN A 58 -2.30 4.92 32.55
CA GLN A 58 -2.74 5.25 31.19
C GLN A 58 -4.26 5.41 31.15
N GLU A 59 -4.76 6.57 30.76
CA GLU A 59 -6.19 6.88 30.70
C GLU A 59 -6.98 5.86 29.85
N ALA A 60 -6.38 5.36 28.75
CA ALA A 60 -7.00 4.38 27.86
C ALA A 60 -7.18 2.99 28.49
N THR A 61 -6.31 2.61 29.44
CA THR A 61 -6.30 1.27 30.05
C THR A 61 -6.75 1.26 31.50
N ALA A 62 -6.85 2.40 32.16
CA ALA A 62 -7.19 2.53 33.57
C ALA A 62 -8.49 1.80 33.96
N LYS A 63 -9.52 1.89 33.11
CA LYS A 63 -10.80 1.20 33.32
C LYS A 63 -10.71 -0.33 33.31
N TYR A 64 -9.65 -0.90 32.73
CA TYR A 64 -9.42 -2.35 32.64
C TYR A 64 -8.53 -2.86 33.77
N ALA A 65 -7.85 -1.95 34.49
CA ALA A 65 -7.05 -2.32 35.64
C ALA A 65 -7.89 -2.96 36.77
N ASP A 66 -9.16 -2.60 36.84
CA ASP A 66 -10.09 -3.16 37.82
C ASP A 66 -10.62 -4.56 37.41
N GLU A 67 -10.52 -4.93 36.13
CA GLU A 67 -10.92 -6.22 35.59
C GLU A 67 -9.83 -7.29 35.77
N ILE A 68 -8.55 -6.87 35.95
CA ILE A 68 -7.40 -7.75 36.05
C ILE A 68 -7.04 -7.92 37.54
N THR A 69 -7.12 -9.12 38.04
CA THR A 69 -6.80 -9.43 39.44
C THR A 69 -5.33 -9.82 39.62
N VAL A 70 -4.79 -9.56 40.80
CA VAL A 70 -3.43 -10.00 41.17
C VAL A 70 -3.29 -11.53 41.06
N ALA A 71 -4.36 -12.28 41.34
CA ALA A 71 -4.35 -13.74 41.21
C ALA A 71 -4.13 -14.19 39.75
N GLN A 72 -4.81 -13.56 38.79
CA GLN A 72 -4.60 -13.85 37.36
C GLN A 72 -3.17 -13.50 36.92
N LEU A 73 -2.59 -12.41 37.40
CA LEU A 73 -1.21 -12.08 37.12
C LEU A 73 -0.23 -13.09 37.73
N ASN A 74 -0.49 -13.57 38.96
CA ASN A 74 0.34 -14.59 39.57
C ASN A 74 0.39 -15.88 38.77
N ASP A 75 -0.72 -16.30 38.11
CA ASP A 75 -0.73 -17.46 37.22
C ASP A 75 0.28 -17.31 36.06
N PHE A 76 0.50 -16.10 35.54
CA PHE A 76 1.54 -15.85 34.56
C PHE A 76 2.95 -15.98 35.18
N PHE A 77 3.15 -15.55 36.42
CA PHE A 77 4.44 -15.62 37.12
C PHE A 77 4.77 -17.06 37.50
N ASP A 78 3.81 -17.82 38.00
CA ASP A 78 3.98 -19.23 38.35
C ASP A 78 4.31 -20.10 37.12
N THR A 79 3.70 -19.80 35.99
CA THR A 79 3.99 -20.51 34.71
C THR A 79 5.37 -20.16 34.17
N SER A 80 5.87 -18.98 34.48
CA SER A 80 7.08 -18.41 33.91
C SER A 80 8.37 -19.02 34.45
N ASP A 81 8.39 -19.63 35.64
CA ASP A 81 9.58 -20.29 36.17
C ASP A 81 10.13 -21.39 35.23
N SER A 82 9.24 -22.08 34.53
CA SER A 82 9.61 -23.04 33.49
C SER A 82 10.16 -22.37 32.22
N LEU A 83 9.85 -21.09 32.00
CA LEU A 83 10.19 -20.30 30.81
C LEU A 83 11.44 -19.41 30.99
N ALA A 84 12.04 -19.41 32.19
CA ALA A 84 13.28 -18.67 32.49
C ALA A 84 14.47 -19.07 31.59
N ARG A 85 14.37 -20.18 30.84
CA ARG A 85 15.38 -20.68 29.90
C ARG A 85 15.01 -20.45 28.44
N HIS A 86 13.93 -19.71 28.15
CA HIS A 86 13.56 -19.39 26.77
C HIS A 86 14.65 -18.55 26.12
N THR A 87 14.98 -18.92 24.90
CA THR A 87 15.90 -18.17 24.05
C THR A 87 15.14 -17.10 23.27
N VAL A 88 15.86 -16.17 22.66
CA VAL A 88 15.28 -15.17 21.75
C VAL A 88 14.56 -15.85 20.59
N GLU A 89 15.11 -16.96 20.07
CA GLU A 89 14.53 -17.74 18.97
C GLU A 89 13.20 -18.37 19.39
N ASP A 90 13.11 -18.95 20.59
CA ASP A 90 11.85 -19.50 21.12
C ASP A 90 10.79 -18.40 21.27
N TYR A 91 11.22 -17.21 21.71
CA TYR A 91 10.33 -16.07 21.85
C TYR A 91 9.80 -15.58 20.50
N LYS A 92 10.68 -15.42 19.50
CA LYS A 92 10.30 -15.03 18.12
C LYS A 92 9.29 -16.02 17.52
N LEU A 93 9.53 -17.31 17.67
CA LEU A 93 8.59 -18.34 17.21
C LEU A 93 7.21 -18.20 17.86
N CYS A 94 7.17 -17.85 19.16
CA CYS A 94 5.90 -17.57 19.83
C CYS A 94 5.23 -16.31 19.30
N VAL A 95 5.97 -15.26 18.99
CA VAL A 95 5.46 -14.02 18.38
C VAL A 95 4.83 -14.32 17.03
N ASP A 96 5.53 -15.03 16.16
CA ASP A 96 5.06 -15.41 14.82
C ASP A 96 3.77 -16.23 14.91
N ASN A 97 3.68 -17.18 15.82
CA ASN A 97 2.47 -17.96 16.04
C ASN A 97 1.26 -17.11 16.48
N VAL A 98 1.49 -16.07 17.29
CA VAL A 98 0.41 -15.16 17.70
C VAL A 98 -0.04 -14.29 16.53
N ILE A 99 0.88 -13.77 15.73
CA ILE A 99 0.59 -12.98 14.54
C ILE A 99 -0.17 -13.83 13.50
N ASP A 100 0.28 -15.04 13.22
CA ASP A 100 -0.40 -15.99 12.32
C ASP A 100 -1.84 -16.30 12.78
N ALA A 101 -2.01 -16.55 14.08
CA ALA A 101 -3.33 -16.83 14.62
C ALA A 101 -4.26 -15.60 14.55
N ALA A 102 -3.70 -14.40 14.78
CA ALA A 102 -4.43 -13.15 14.65
C ALA A 102 -4.85 -12.91 13.19
N PHE A 103 -3.94 -13.03 12.25
CA PHE A 103 -4.23 -12.90 10.81
C PHE A 103 -5.37 -13.84 10.38
N ARG A 104 -5.27 -15.12 10.72
CA ARG A 104 -6.32 -16.11 10.37
C ARG A 104 -7.67 -15.76 10.97
N ARG A 105 -7.68 -15.29 12.22
CA ARG A 105 -8.90 -14.84 12.92
C ARG A 105 -9.53 -13.65 12.22
N ASP A 106 -8.75 -12.63 11.93
CA ASP A 106 -9.24 -11.36 11.40
C ASP A 106 -9.63 -11.49 9.92
N ALA A 107 -8.90 -12.30 9.14
CA ALA A 107 -9.28 -12.69 7.79
C ALA A 107 -10.62 -13.46 7.78
N LEU A 108 -10.78 -14.45 8.68
CA LEU A 108 -12.04 -15.20 8.81
C LEU A 108 -13.21 -14.29 9.22
N GLN A 109 -12.98 -13.34 10.12
CA GLN A 109 -14.00 -12.40 10.56
C GLN A 109 -14.42 -11.46 9.42
N SER A 110 -13.46 -10.99 8.61
CA SER A 110 -13.74 -10.17 7.43
C SER A 110 -14.53 -10.94 6.37
N LEU A 111 -14.16 -12.20 6.10
CA LEU A 111 -14.90 -13.06 5.18
C LEU A 111 -16.35 -13.33 5.65
N LYS A 112 -16.57 -13.56 6.95
CA LYS A 112 -17.93 -13.72 7.51
C LYS A 112 -18.77 -12.45 7.40
N LYS A 113 -18.16 -11.27 7.55
CA LYS A 113 -18.87 -10.01 7.29
C LYS A 113 -19.30 -9.89 5.83
N CYS A 114 -18.41 -10.22 4.91
CA CYS A 114 -18.70 -10.22 3.48
C CYS A 114 -19.80 -11.23 3.12
N GLU A 115 -19.76 -12.44 3.71
CA GLU A 115 -20.81 -13.46 3.55
C GLU A 115 -22.18 -12.92 3.94
N ALA A 116 -22.29 -12.30 5.12
CA ALA A 116 -23.55 -11.74 5.61
C ALA A 116 -24.11 -10.63 4.67
N MET A 117 -23.26 -9.84 4.06
CA MET A 117 -23.66 -8.79 3.12
C MET A 117 -24.16 -9.32 1.77
N CYS A 118 -23.68 -10.47 1.34
CA CYS A 118 -24.09 -11.09 0.06
C CYS A 118 -25.61 -11.35 -0.03
N PHE A 119 -26.30 -11.42 1.08
CA PHE A 119 -27.75 -11.68 1.11
C PHE A 119 -28.61 -10.42 1.16
N ASN A 120 -28.07 -9.26 1.52
CA ASN A 120 -28.86 -8.09 1.88
C ASN A 120 -28.46 -6.81 1.14
N GLU A 121 -27.27 -6.74 0.51
CA GLU A 121 -26.72 -5.52 -0.03
C GLU A 121 -26.67 -5.53 -1.56
N SER A 122 -26.45 -4.36 -2.17
CA SER A 122 -26.27 -4.25 -3.62
C SER A 122 -24.93 -4.83 -4.06
N ILE A 123 -24.83 -5.32 -5.32
CA ILE A 123 -23.60 -5.90 -5.87
C ILE A 123 -22.41 -4.91 -5.74
N LYS A 124 -22.66 -3.62 -5.94
CA LYS A 124 -21.64 -2.57 -5.85
C LYS A 124 -21.11 -2.42 -4.42
N ASP A 125 -22.00 -2.46 -3.44
CA ASP A 125 -21.63 -2.33 -2.01
C ASP A 125 -20.90 -3.58 -1.53
N ILE A 126 -21.32 -4.76 -1.98
CA ILE A 126 -20.65 -6.04 -1.72
C ILE A 126 -19.22 -6.02 -2.30
N GLU A 127 -19.05 -5.67 -3.57
CA GLU A 127 -17.74 -5.58 -4.22
C GLU A 127 -16.80 -4.64 -3.45
N GLN A 128 -17.27 -3.44 -3.12
CA GLN A 128 -16.50 -2.44 -2.40
C GLN A 128 -16.09 -2.92 -0.99
N GLN A 129 -17.01 -3.58 -0.28
CA GLN A 129 -16.76 -4.06 1.08
C GLN A 129 -15.79 -5.24 1.12
N ILE A 130 -15.89 -6.17 0.15
CA ILE A 130 -14.94 -7.30 0.05
C ILE A 130 -13.51 -6.76 -0.11
N TYR A 131 -13.31 -5.84 -1.05
CA TYR A 131 -11.97 -5.25 -1.25
C TYR A 131 -11.46 -4.54 -0.01
N ARG A 132 -12.26 -3.68 0.62
CA ARG A 132 -11.84 -2.95 1.82
C ARG A 132 -11.52 -3.89 2.99
N SER A 133 -12.40 -4.83 3.28
CA SER A 133 -12.24 -5.71 4.44
C SER A 133 -11.01 -6.62 4.33
N LEU A 134 -10.65 -7.05 3.12
CA LEU A 134 -9.45 -7.85 2.89
C LEU A 134 -8.19 -6.98 2.83
N ASP A 135 -8.27 -5.81 2.21
CA ASP A 135 -7.15 -4.85 2.17
C ASP A 135 -6.76 -4.38 3.58
N ASP A 136 -7.73 -4.06 4.44
CA ASP A 136 -7.49 -3.65 5.82
C ASP A 136 -6.70 -4.73 6.58
N VAL A 137 -7.10 -6.00 6.47
CA VAL A 137 -6.39 -7.12 7.09
C VAL A 137 -4.99 -7.28 6.49
N MET A 138 -4.87 -7.23 5.17
CA MET A 138 -3.57 -7.35 4.51
C MET A 138 -2.62 -6.21 4.90
N MET A 139 -3.11 -4.97 4.99
CA MET A 139 -2.30 -3.83 5.40
C MET A 139 -1.85 -3.92 6.85
N GLU A 140 -2.73 -4.36 7.76
CA GLU A 140 -2.39 -4.50 9.19
C GLU A 140 -1.25 -5.51 9.41
N PHE A 141 -1.25 -6.61 8.65
CA PHE A 141 -0.26 -7.69 8.80
C PHE A 141 0.90 -7.60 7.79
N SER A 142 0.85 -6.72 6.79
CA SER A 142 1.96 -6.48 5.84
C SER A 142 3.09 -5.63 6.43
N ALA A 143 2.88 -5.02 7.58
CA ALA A 143 3.90 -4.20 8.25
C ALA A 143 5.12 -5.01 8.77
N THR A 144 5.13 -6.32 8.54
CA THR A 144 6.21 -7.25 8.90
C THR A 144 7.28 -7.39 7.81
N THR A 145 7.47 -6.40 6.97
CA THR A 145 8.63 -6.43 6.07
C THR A 145 9.87 -6.27 6.94
N GLU A 146 10.64 -7.35 7.11
CA GLU A 146 11.98 -7.26 7.70
C GLU A 146 12.71 -6.15 6.96
N VAL A 147 13.10 -5.11 7.70
CA VAL A 147 13.94 -4.05 7.14
C VAL A 147 15.33 -4.67 6.97
N PRO A 148 15.76 -5.01 5.75
CA PRO A 148 17.05 -5.64 5.56
C PRO A 148 18.15 -4.67 6.04
N ALA A 149 19.18 -5.21 6.66
CA ALA A 149 20.30 -4.38 7.08
C ALA A 149 20.92 -3.74 5.82
N TYR A 150 21.25 -2.45 5.90
CA TYR A 150 21.77 -1.70 4.74
C TYR A 150 22.95 -2.39 4.04
N LYS A 151 23.79 -3.10 4.81
CA LYS A 151 24.90 -3.92 4.28
C LYS A 151 24.45 -5.03 3.32
N ASP A 152 23.21 -5.51 3.45
CA ASP A 152 22.69 -6.64 2.65
C ASP A 152 22.05 -6.16 1.35
N VAL A 153 21.67 -4.86 1.28
CA VAL A 153 21.04 -4.25 0.09
C VAL A 153 21.96 -3.32 -0.70
N ILE A 154 23.11 -2.93 -0.14
CA ILE A 154 24.01 -1.97 -0.80
C ILE A 154 24.57 -2.49 -2.13
N ASP A 155 24.87 -3.78 -2.21
CA ASP A 155 25.42 -4.38 -3.40
C ASP A 155 24.37 -4.49 -4.51
N GLU A 156 23.11 -4.76 -4.18
CA GLU A 156 21.98 -4.72 -5.13
C GLU A 156 21.75 -3.32 -5.66
N CYS A 157 21.69 -2.33 -4.77
CA CYS A 157 21.53 -0.92 -5.15
C CYS A 157 22.69 -0.44 -6.02
N TRP A 158 23.91 -0.87 -5.71
CA TRP A 158 25.08 -0.51 -6.52
C TRP A 158 25.03 -1.14 -7.90
N ALA A 159 24.65 -2.41 -8.01
CA ALA A 159 24.51 -3.10 -9.31
C ALA A 159 23.45 -2.42 -10.20
N GLU A 160 22.34 -1.92 -9.62
CA GLU A 160 21.38 -1.09 -10.37
C GLU A 160 21.97 0.20 -10.90
N ILE A 161 22.74 0.92 -10.08
CA ILE A 161 23.41 2.18 -10.48
C ILE A 161 24.44 1.89 -11.57
N GLU A 162 25.24 0.85 -11.41
CA GLU A 162 26.28 0.44 -12.37
C GLU A 162 25.67 0.02 -13.70
N GLY A 163 24.53 -0.70 -13.68
CA GLY A 163 23.79 -1.09 -14.87
C GLY A 163 23.24 0.09 -15.70
N ARG A 164 23.15 1.28 -15.10
CA ARG A 164 22.74 2.52 -15.78
C ARG A 164 23.91 3.29 -16.41
N GLN A 165 25.13 2.79 -16.30
CA GLN A 165 26.32 3.45 -16.82
C GLN A 165 26.21 3.64 -18.35
N GLY A 166 26.32 4.89 -18.79
CA GLY A 166 26.20 5.27 -20.20
C GLY A 166 24.81 5.64 -20.69
N SER A 167 23.76 5.45 -19.89
CA SER A 167 22.38 5.88 -20.23
C SER A 167 22.19 7.40 -20.14
N GLY A 168 22.97 8.07 -19.31
CA GLY A 168 22.87 9.49 -19.02
C GLY A 168 21.71 9.90 -18.11
N TYR A 169 20.78 8.97 -17.83
CA TYR A 169 19.59 9.21 -17.01
C TYR A 169 19.37 8.06 -16.02
N ALA A 170 18.83 8.37 -14.84
CA ALA A 170 18.50 7.39 -13.83
C ALA A 170 17.25 6.55 -14.20
N GLY A 171 16.31 7.17 -14.90
CA GLY A 171 15.05 6.56 -15.33
C GLY A 171 14.71 6.87 -16.78
N ILE A 172 13.42 6.76 -17.12
CA ILE A 172 12.91 7.12 -18.45
C ILE A 172 12.86 8.65 -18.56
N PRO A 173 13.53 9.25 -19.54
CA PRO A 173 13.51 10.70 -19.70
C PRO A 173 12.09 11.18 -20.13
N PHE A 174 11.70 12.36 -19.65
CA PHE A 174 10.52 13.05 -20.17
C PHE A 174 10.74 13.56 -21.59
N LYS A 175 9.67 13.67 -22.36
CA LYS A 175 9.67 14.33 -23.68
C LYS A 175 10.32 15.72 -23.70
N PHE A 176 10.29 16.41 -22.57
CA PHE A 176 10.79 17.78 -22.43
C PHE A 176 12.20 17.78 -21.82
N PRO A 177 13.27 18.00 -22.61
CA PRO A 177 14.65 17.86 -22.12
C PRO A 177 14.96 18.70 -20.89
N ALA A 178 14.37 19.90 -20.77
CA ALA A 178 14.58 20.77 -19.62
C ALA A 178 14.06 20.18 -18.29
N LEU A 179 13.17 19.18 -18.30
CA LEU A 179 12.75 18.47 -17.10
C LEU A 179 13.77 17.40 -16.69
N ASN A 180 14.50 16.85 -17.66
CA ASN A 180 15.40 15.72 -17.42
C ASN A 180 16.65 16.12 -16.62
N ASP A 181 16.94 17.43 -16.54
CA ASP A 181 17.98 17.96 -15.67
C ASP A 181 17.58 17.92 -14.18
N TYR A 182 16.28 17.75 -13.88
CA TYR A 182 15.73 17.76 -12.53
C TYR A 182 15.14 16.42 -12.10
N ALA A 183 14.53 15.69 -13.03
CA ALA A 183 13.87 14.42 -12.73
C ALA A 183 13.71 13.57 -13.99
N THR A 184 13.69 12.24 -13.79
CA THR A 184 13.33 11.23 -14.79
C THR A 184 12.27 10.30 -14.20
N ILE A 185 11.51 9.60 -15.03
CA ILE A 185 10.44 8.70 -14.56
C ILE A 185 11.08 7.39 -14.09
N GLU A 186 11.07 7.15 -12.79
CA GLU A 186 11.55 5.90 -12.21
C GLU A 186 10.39 5.01 -11.71
N ARG A 187 10.65 3.71 -11.56
CA ARG A 187 9.65 2.78 -11.05
C ARG A 187 9.36 3.06 -9.57
N GLY A 188 8.08 3.05 -9.20
CA GLY A 188 7.63 3.30 -7.83
C GLY A 188 7.54 4.78 -7.46
N GLU A 189 7.87 5.71 -8.36
CA GLU A 189 7.80 7.13 -8.11
C GLU A 189 6.45 7.74 -8.47
N LEU A 190 6.08 8.77 -7.75
CA LEU A 190 4.89 9.59 -8.00
C LEU A 190 5.28 11.00 -8.43
N PHE A 191 4.91 11.37 -9.66
CA PHE A 191 5.08 12.73 -10.18
C PHE A 191 3.76 13.48 -10.17
N ILE A 192 3.76 14.70 -9.62
CA ILE A 192 2.57 15.55 -9.56
C ILE A 192 2.80 16.80 -10.41
N PHE A 193 2.01 16.96 -11.47
CA PHE A 193 1.99 18.17 -12.29
C PHE A 193 0.84 19.08 -11.86
N GLY A 194 1.17 20.17 -11.17
CA GLY A 194 0.24 21.21 -10.78
C GLY A 194 0.19 22.34 -11.80
N ALA A 195 -1.01 22.80 -12.13
CA ALA A 195 -1.22 23.98 -12.96
C ALA A 195 -2.59 24.61 -12.68
N GLU A 196 -2.73 25.90 -12.90
CA GLU A 196 -4.02 26.59 -12.88
C GLU A 196 -4.93 26.09 -14.00
N GLN A 197 -6.20 26.42 -13.92
CA GLN A 197 -7.16 26.04 -14.95
C GLN A 197 -6.75 26.58 -16.33
N LYS A 198 -6.88 25.75 -17.36
CA LYS A 198 -6.57 26.04 -18.77
C LYS A 198 -5.09 26.31 -19.08
N GLN A 199 -4.16 26.07 -18.15
CA GLN A 199 -2.72 26.21 -18.36
C GLN A 199 -2.05 25.00 -19.01
N GLY A 200 -2.82 24.02 -19.48
CA GLY A 200 -2.30 22.92 -20.28
C GLY A 200 -1.91 21.66 -19.52
N LYS A 201 -2.28 21.51 -18.22
CA LYS A 201 -1.98 20.30 -17.41
C LYS A 201 -2.29 19.00 -18.16
N SER A 202 -3.50 18.84 -18.67
CA SER A 202 -3.93 17.63 -19.40
C SER A 202 -3.17 17.44 -20.71
N MET A 203 -2.73 18.53 -21.37
CA MET A 203 -1.88 18.45 -22.57
C MET A 203 -0.47 18.01 -22.23
N MET A 204 0.07 18.43 -21.09
CA MET A 204 1.37 17.96 -20.59
C MET A 204 1.34 16.45 -20.37
N LEU A 205 0.35 15.94 -19.65
CA LEU A 205 0.17 14.51 -19.41
C LEU A 205 -0.04 13.73 -20.72
N LEU A 206 -0.81 14.26 -21.66
CA LEU A 206 -1.01 13.63 -22.98
C LEU A 206 0.30 13.55 -23.77
N ASN A 207 1.13 14.60 -23.74
CA ASN A 207 2.43 14.60 -24.38
C ASN A 207 3.35 13.53 -23.77
N CYS A 208 3.40 13.43 -22.44
CA CYS A 208 4.17 12.38 -21.77
C CYS A 208 3.66 10.98 -22.13
N ALA A 209 2.34 10.77 -22.14
CA ALA A 209 1.74 9.49 -22.50
C ALA A 209 2.09 9.07 -23.93
N VAL A 210 1.99 10.00 -24.90
CA VAL A 210 2.33 9.73 -26.31
C VAL A 210 3.81 9.42 -26.47
N ASP A 211 4.68 10.17 -25.79
CA ASP A 211 6.11 9.94 -25.81
C ASP A 211 6.48 8.54 -25.27
N LEU A 212 5.92 8.15 -24.14
CA LEU A 212 6.09 6.80 -23.60
C LEU A 212 5.63 5.71 -24.58
N LEU A 213 4.50 5.92 -25.27
CA LEU A 213 3.99 4.99 -26.27
C LEU A 213 4.92 4.92 -27.51
N GLN A 214 5.57 6.01 -27.89
CA GLN A 214 6.55 6.03 -28.98
C GLN A 214 7.82 5.23 -28.64
N HIS A 215 8.14 5.12 -27.35
CA HIS A 215 9.24 4.31 -26.83
C HIS A 215 8.82 2.91 -26.36
N ASP A 216 7.64 2.43 -26.82
CA ASP A 216 7.10 1.09 -26.55
C ASP A 216 6.77 0.79 -25.07
N TYR A 217 6.64 1.81 -24.23
CA TYR A 217 6.16 1.62 -22.85
C TYR A 217 4.65 1.40 -22.83
N ALA A 218 4.18 0.56 -21.89
CA ALA A 218 2.76 0.40 -21.61
C ALA A 218 2.23 1.60 -20.81
N VAL A 219 1.09 2.16 -21.22
CA VAL A 219 0.49 3.34 -20.58
C VAL A 219 -0.96 3.08 -20.22
N LEU A 220 -1.28 3.23 -18.94
CA LEU A 220 -2.66 3.32 -18.45
C LEU A 220 -2.99 4.78 -18.16
N TYR A 221 -3.93 5.35 -18.89
CA TYR A 221 -4.39 6.73 -18.74
C TYR A 221 -5.76 6.74 -18.06
N LEU A 222 -5.81 7.21 -16.82
CA LEU A 222 -7.04 7.37 -16.05
C LEU A 222 -7.50 8.82 -16.14
N ASP A 223 -8.73 9.06 -16.58
CA ASP A 223 -9.28 10.38 -16.83
C ASP A 223 -10.60 10.58 -16.07
N SER A 224 -10.71 11.63 -15.28
CA SER A 224 -11.94 12.00 -14.57
C SER A 224 -12.81 13.01 -15.32
N GLU A 225 -12.25 13.69 -16.33
CA GLU A 225 -12.91 14.78 -17.05
C GLU A 225 -13.41 14.35 -18.42
N LEU A 226 -12.61 13.56 -19.16
CA LEU A 226 -12.90 13.21 -20.54
C LEU A 226 -13.31 11.74 -20.69
N ASN A 227 -14.47 11.50 -21.23
CA ASN A 227 -14.83 10.16 -21.65
C ASN A 227 -13.94 9.70 -22.83
N THR A 228 -13.87 8.38 -23.06
CA THR A 228 -13.00 7.77 -24.07
C THR A 228 -13.18 8.35 -25.47
N ARG A 229 -14.41 8.72 -25.87
CA ARG A 229 -14.66 9.31 -27.19
C ARG A 229 -13.98 10.69 -27.35
N LEU A 230 -14.13 11.56 -26.35
CA LEU A 230 -13.52 12.90 -26.37
C LEU A 230 -12.00 12.81 -26.25
N PHE A 231 -11.51 11.91 -25.40
CA PHE A 231 -10.09 11.64 -25.28
C PHE A 231 -9.50 11.12 -26.61
N THR A 232 -10.14 10.17 -27.28
CA THR A 232 -9.70 9.66 -28.57
C THR A 232 -9.57 10.76 -29.62
N ALA A 233 -10.56 11.65 -29.71
CA ALA A 233 -10.47 12.79 -30.61
C ALA A 233 -9.29 13.71 -30.26
N ARG A 234 -8.99 13.90 -28.98
CA ARG A 234 -7.87 14.75 -28.52
C ARG A 234 -6.51 14.12 -28.82
N ILE A 235 -6.33 12.82 -28.58
CA ILE A 235 -5.05 12.15 -28.90
C ILE A 235 -4.83 12.07 -30.41
N LEU A 236 -5.86 11.84 -31.20
CA LEU A 236 -5.75 11.86 -32.65
C LEU A 236 -5.40 13.25 -33.18
N ALA A 237 -6.03 14.31 -32.66
CA ALA A 237 -5.68 15.69 -33.00
C ALA A 237 -4.21 16.00 -32.66
N HIS A 238 -3.74 15.51 -31.52
CA HIS A 238 -2.33 15.66 -31.10
C HIS A 238 -1.35 14.94 -32.05
N LEU A 239 -1.63 13.69 -32.39
CA LEU A 239 -0.78 12.86 -33.26
C LEU A 239 -0.73 13.37 -34.71
N THR A 240 -1.85 13.86 -35.22
CA THR A 240 -1.98 14.28 -36.63
C THR A 240 -1.64 15.76 -36.86
N GLY A 241 -1.64 16.56 -35.78
CA GLY A 241 -1.52 18.01 -35.89
C GLY A 241 -2.77 18.71 -36.45
N ILE A 242 -3.88 17.98 -36.61
CA ILE A 242 -5.14 18.56 -37.10
C ILE A 242 -5.84 19.25 -35.93
N GLU A 243 -6.38 20.44 -36.17
CA GLU A 243 -7.12 21.17 -35.16
C GLU A 243 -8.30 20.34 -34.64
N TYR A 244 -8.42 20.21 -33.29
CA TYR A 244 -9.44 19.41 -32.63
C TYR A 244 -10.86 19.67 -33.14
N LYS A 245 -11.23 20.95 -33.35
CA LYS A 245 -12.56 21.35 -33.82
C LYS A 245 -12.81 20.84 -35.25
N ARG A 246 -11.81 20.88 -36.14
CA ARG A 246 -11.90 20.39 -37.50
C ARG A 246 -12.05 18.87 -37.52
N LEU A 247 -11.23 18.16 -36.74
CA LEU A 247 -11.28 16.72 -36.63
C LEU A 247 -12.62 16.24 -36.10
N THR A 248 -13.17 16.85 -35.05
CA THR A 248 -14.43 16.44 -34.43
C THR A 248 -15.66 16.79 -35.26
N SER A 249 -15.60 17.80 -36.16
CA SER A 249 -16.65 18.18 -37.07
C SER A 249 -16.59 17.44 -38.44
N GLY A 250 -15.58 16.59 -38.65
CA GLY A 250 -15.39 15.88 -39.92
C GLY A 250 -14.91 16.78 -41.07
N ASN A 251 -14.40 17.99 -40.76
CA ASN A 251 -13.94 18.96 -41.75
C ASN A 251 -12.40 18.84 -41.94
N TYR A 252 -11.99 17.77 -42.61
CA TYR A 252 -10.59 17.49 -42.93
C TYR A 252 -10.46 17.03 -44.38
N SER A 253 -9.27 17.23 -44.97
CA SER A 253 -8.97 16.83 -46.36
C SER A 253 -8.68 15.32 -46.48
N GLU A 254 -8.63 14.79 -47.71
CA GLU A 254 -8.25 13.39 -47.95
C GLU A 254 -6.83 13.06 -47.45
N GLU A 255 -5.90 14.02 -47.49
CA GLU A 255 -4.56 13.84 -46.95
C GLU A 255 -4.58 13.81 -45.43
N GLU A 256 -5.39 14.65 -44.79
CA GLU A 256 -5.59 14.66 -43.34
C GLU A 256 -6.29 13.35 -42.90
N GLU A 257 -7.21 12.84 -43.65
CA GLU A 257 -7.87 11.54 -43.41
C GLU A 257 -6.85 10.40 -43.40
N ARG A 258 -5.94 10.36 -44.37
CA ARG A 258 -4.84 9.37 -44.35
C ARG A 258 -4.01 9.43 -43.08
N ARG A 259 -3.61 10.63 -42.64
CA ARG A 259 -2.88 10.80 -41.37
C ARG A 259 -3.69 10.33 -40.16
N ILE A 260 -5.00 10.55 -40.15
CA ILE A 260 -5.89 10.07 -39.08
C ILE A 260 -5.91 8.53 -39.06
N ILE A 261 -6.02 7.91 -40.24
CA ILE A 261 -6.01 6.44 -40.35
C ILE A 261 -4.68 5.87 -39.84
N GLU A 262 -3.56 6.43 -40.30
CA GLU A 262 -2.22 6.04 -39.85
C GLU A 262 -2.05 6.16 -38.33
N ALA A 263 -2.44 7.27 -37.73
CA ALA A 263 -2.40 7.49 -36.30
C ALA A 263 -3.29 6.50 -35.53
N LYS A 264 -4.47 6.19 -36.07
CA LYS A 264 -5.38 5.21 -35.48
C LYS A 264 -4.78 3.79 -35.53
N GLU A 265 -4.22 3.37 -36.66
CA GLU A 265 -3.60 2.04 -36.77
C GLU A 265 -2.35 1.96 -35.88
N TRP A 266 -1.54 3.02 -35.81
CA TRP A 266 -0.43 3.10 -34.88
C TRP A 266 -0.88 2.93 -33.42
N LEU A 267 -1.92 3.63 -32.96
CA LEU A 267 -2.45 3.49 -31.61
C LEU A 267 -2.90 2.06 -31.28
N LYS A 268 -3.48 1.35 -32.25
CA LYS A 268 -3.90 -0.05 -32.08
C LYS A 268 -2.73 -1.01 -31.83
N THR A 269 -1.53 -0.66 -32.26
CA THR A 269 -0.33 -1.48 -32.04
C THR A 269 0.33 -1.21 -30.69
N ARG A 270 -0.10 -0.18 -29.97
CA ARG A 270 0.50 0.24 -28.70
C ARG A 270 -0.21 -0.38 -27.49
N LYS A 271 0.55 -0.63 -26.43
CA LYS A 271 0.00 -1.06 -25.14
C LYS A 271 -0.60 0.15 -24.43
N PHE A 272 -1.74 0.59 -24.89
CA PHE A 272 -2.42 1.77 -24.40
C PHE A 272 -3.82 1.46 -23.92
N THR A 273 -4.13 1.85 -22.69
CA THR A 273 -5.47 1.74 -22.12
C THR A 273 -5.91 3.10 -21.60
N HIS A 274 -7.05 3.57 -22.05
CA HIS A 274 -7.72 4.75 -21.50
C HIS A 274 -8.99 4.34 -20.76
N LEU A 275 -9.12 4.77 -19.50
CA LEU A 275 -10.31 4.53 -18.68
C LEU A 275 -10.85 5.86 -18.16
N TYR A 276 -12.13 6.10 -18.41
CA TYR A 276 -12.87 7.22 -17.83
C TYR A 276 -13.43 6.83 -16.49
N ILE A 277 -12.97 7.53 -15.42
CA ILE A 277 -13.37 7.29 -14.04
C ILE A 277 -13.88 8.61 -13.47
N PRO A 278 -15.18 8.91 -13.55
CA PRO A 278 -15.75 10.16 -13.08
C PRO A 278 -15.64 10.32 -11.55
N THR A 279 -15.68 9.22 -10.82
CA THR A 279 -15.44 9.18 -9.37
C THR A 279 -14.01 8.73 -9.14
N PHE A 280 -13.10 9.69 -9.00
CA PHE A 280 -11.66 9.45 -8.88
C PHE A 280 -11.30 9.16 -7.42
N ASP A 281 -11.73 8.00 -6.91
CA ASP A 281 -11.40 7.52 -5.57
C ASP A 281 -10.34 6.40 -5.63
N GLN A 282 -9.71 6.14 -4.49
CA GLN A 282 -8.62 5.17 -4.36
C GLN A 282 -9.03 3.77 -4.82
N HIS A 283 -10.24 3.33 -4.49
CA HIS A 283 -10.74 2.00 -4.86
C HIS A 283 -10.94 1.86 -6.38
N SER A 284 -11.53 2.88 -7.01
CA SER A 284 -11.73 2.91 -8.48
C SER A 284 -10.39 2.86 -9.22
N ILE A 285 -9.39 3.60 -8.75
CA ILE A 285 -8.04 3.60 -9.33
C ILE A 285 -7.40 2.21 -9.17
N TYR A 286 -7.42 1.65 -7.97
CA TYR A 286 -6.83 0.33 -7.68
C TYR A 286 -7.46 -0.78 -8.53
N THR A 287 -8.80 -0.78 -8.62
CA THR A 287 -9.54 -1.74 -9.43
C THR A 287 -9.20 -1.61 -10.92
N ALA A 288 -9.07 -0.36 -11.42
CA ALA A 288 -8.68 -0.10 -12.79
C ALA A 288 -7.28 -0.65 -13.10
N VAL A 289 -6.30 -0.39 -12.23
CA VAL A 289 -4.93 -0.89 -12.37
C VAL A 289 -4.90 -2.42 -12.35
N LYS A 290 -5.59 -3.07 -11.41
CA LYS A 290 -5.67 -4.54 -11.35
C LYS A 290 -6.28 -5.14 -12.61
N LYS A 291 -7.39 -4.60 -13.10
CA LYS A 291 -8.04 -5.10 -14.33
C LYS A 291 -7.09 -5.05 -15.53
N VAL A 292 -6.32 -3.99 -15.68
CA VAL A 292 -5.38 -3.85 -16.81
C VAL A 292 -4.20 -4.81 -16.67
N ASN A 293 -3.64 -4.96 -15.48
CA ASN A 293 -2.53 -5.91 -15.25
C ASN A 293 -2.91 -7.38 -15.50
N HIS A 294 -4.19 -7.75 -15.38
CA HIS A 294 -4.65 -9.12 -15.67
C HIS A 294 -4.99 -9.35 -17.16
N THR A 295 -5.14 -8.28 -17.96
CA THR A 295 -5.58 -8.37 -19.37
C THR A 295 -4.47 -8.09 -20.37
N GLN A 296 -3.34 -7.62 -19.94
CA GLN A 296 -2.11 -7.37 -20.72
C GLN A 296 -0.96 -8.29 -20.29
#